data_dd4e51ea9ca5733b91d8c143a0d106c7
#
_entry.id   dd4e51ea9ca5733b91d8c143a0d106c7
#
_cell.length_a   1.000
_cell.length_b   1.000
_cell.length_c   1.000
_cell.angle_alpha   90.00
_cell.angle_beta   90.00
_cell.angle_gamma   90.00
#
_symmetry.space_group_name_H-M   'P 1'
#
loop_
_entity.id
_entity.type
_entity.pdbx_description
1 polymer ?
#
loop_
_entity_poly.entity_id
_entity_poly.type
_entity_poly.pdbx_seq_one_letter_code
_entity_poly.pdbx_strand_id
1 'polypeptide(L)'
;KEYTSTLSIDLPHKPGILGKVSTLIGMNDANIINIEMTKRSKDYLQFLFDIQIKDLKNFTNLISQIKQQNLKFKVIRHKKKKYAFIQRVLKNFKRN
;
A
#
# COMPACT_ATOMS: atom_id res chain seq x y z
N LYS A 1 6.75 -0.62 -16.50
CA LYS A 1 6.44 -1.78 -15.65
C LYS A 1 5.61 -1.34 -14.46
N GLU A 2 4.55 -2.07 -14.19
CA GLU A 2 3.71 -1.80 -13.04
C GLU A 2 3.99 -2.80 -11.93
N TYR A 3 3.92 -2.30 -10.70
CA TYR A 3 4.05 -3.09 -9.49
C TYR A 3 2.79 -2.92 -8.66
N THR A 4 2.41 -3.96 -7.93
CA THR A 4 1.39 -3.84 -6.89
C THR A 4 2.06 -4.01 -5.54
N SER A 5 1.62 -3.24 -4.57
CA SER A 5 2.17 -3.30 -3.23
C SER A 5 1.04 -3.15 -2.22
N THR A 6 1.16 -3.87 -1.12
CA THR A 6 0.23 -3.74 0.01
C THR A 6 1.00 -3.17 1.18
N LEU A 7 0.57 -2.00 1.64
CA LEU A 7 1.17 -1.33 2.78
C LEU A 7 0.20 -1.37 3.96
N SER A 8 0.73 -1.73 5.13
CA SER A 8 -0.01 -1.57 6.39
C SER A 8 0.49 -0.32 7.06
N ILE A 9 -0.39 0.63 7.32
CA ILE A 9 -0.02 1.91 7.93
C ILE A 9 -0.90 2.17 9.15
N ASP A 10 -0.25 2.47 10.28
CA ASP A 10 -0.95 2.87 11.49
C ASP A 10 -1.14 4.39 11.47
N LEU A 11 -2.38 4.83 11.48
CA LEU A 11 -2.73 6.24 11.44
C LEU A 11 -3.25 6.69 12.80
N PRO A 12 -2.69 7.76 13.39
CA PRO A 12 -3.22 8.30 14.63
C PRO A 12 -4.63 8.87 14.42
N HIS A 13 -5.40 8.97 15.51
CA HIS A 13 -6.72 9.60 15.47
C HIS A 13 -6.58 11.11 15.31
N LYS A 14 -6.34 11.54 14.08
CA LYS A 14 -6.07 12.94 13.77
C LYS A 14 -6.85 13.33 12.51
N PRO A 15 -7.64 14.39 12.56
CA PRO A 15 -8.37 14.81 11.37
C PRO A 15 -7.45 15.03 10.18
N GLY A 16 -7.85 14.53 9.01
CA GLY A 16 -7.12 14.72 7.77
C GLY A 16 -5.93 13.81 7.54
N ILE A 17 -5.57 12.93 8.49
CA ILE A 17 -4.38 12.10 8.33
C ILE A 17 -4.53 11.10 7.16
N LEU A 18 -5.70 10.52 6.99
CA LEU A 18 -5.94 9.61 5.86
C LEU A 18 -5.83 10.35 4.53
N GLY A 19 -6.37 11.56 4.46
CA GLY A 19 -6.23 12.40 3.26
C GLY A 19 -4.78 12.74 2.96
N LYS A 20 -3.98 13.02 4.00
CA LYS A 20 -2.57 13.32 3.84
C LYS A 20 -1.81 12.14 3.26
N VAL A 21 -2.05 10.93 3.78
CA VAL A 21 -1.41 9.71 3.27
C VAL A 21 -1.84 9.44 1.84
N SER A 22 -3.12 9.57 1.55
CA SER A 22 -3.64 9.37 0.19
C SER A 22 -3.01 10.35 -0.79
N THR A 23 -2.82 11.59 -0.38
CA THR A 23 -2.15 12.61 -1.19
C THR A 23 -0.70 12.23 -1.48
N LEU A 24 0.03 11.76 -0.46
CA LEU A 24 1.41 11.30 -0.65
C LEU A 24 1.49 10.18 -1.67
N ILE A 25 0.55 9.23 -1.59
CA ILE A 25 0.50 8.12 -2.54
C ILE A 25 0.30 8.65 -3.96
N GLY A 26 -0.68 9.53 -4.15
CA GLY A 26 -0.96 10.11 -5.48
C GLY A 26 0.19 10.94 -6.02
N MET A 27 0.88 11.70 -5.17
CA MET A 27 2.01 12.53 -5.57
C MET A 27 3.20 11.70 -6.08
N ASN A 28 3.25 10.42 -5.71
CA ASN A 28 4.28 9.50 -6.19
C ASN A 28 3.77 8.64 -7.35
N ASP A 29 2.76 9.10 -8.06
CA ASP A 29 2.17 8.42 -9.22
C ASP A 29 1.68 7.01 -8.91
N ALA A 30 1.29 6.78 -7.66
CA ALA A 30 0.68 5.53 -7.28
C ALA A 30 -0.83 5.66 -7.26
N ASN A 31 -1.50 4.60 -7.67
CA ASN A 31 -2.95 4.54 -7.67
C ASN A 31 -3.42 3.64 -6.54
N ILE A 32 -4.36 4.13 -5.75
CA ILE A 32 -4.95 3.33 -4.67
C ILE A 32 -6.03 2.44 -5.27
N ILE A 33 -5.83 1.13 -5.16
CA ILE A 33 -6.78 0.13 -5.65
C ILE A 33 -7.80 -0.21 -4.57
N ASN A 34 -7.34 -0.28 -3.33
CA ASN A 34 -8.20 -0.69 -2.21
C ASN A 34 -7.64 -0.14 -0.90
N ILE A 35 -8.54 0.22 0.00
CA ILE A 35 -8.20 0.60 1.37
C ILE A 35 -9.09 -0.21 2.29
N GLU A 36 -8.48 -0.83 3.31
CA GLU A 36 -9.20 -1.64 4.28
C GLU A 36 -8.73 -1.32 5.68
N MET A 37 -9.66 -1.03 6.59
CA MET A 37 -9.32 -0.86 7.99
C MET A 37 -9.24 -2.24 8.63
N THR A 38 -8.06 -2.61 9.12
CA THR A 38 -7.81 -3.94 9.66
C THR A 38 -7.81 -3.98 11.18
N LYS A 39 -7.58 -2.84 11.83
CA LYS A 39 -7.54 -2.79 13.28
C LYS A 39 -7.93 -1.40 13.75
N ARG A 40 -8.70 -1.38 14.82
CA ARG A 40 -9.07 -0.15 15.51
C ARG A 40 -8.62 -0.25 16.96
N SER A 41 -7.79 0.71 17.39
CA SER A 41 -7.37 0.77 18.77
C SER A 41 -7.68 2.16 19.33
N LYS A 42 -7.38 2.35 20.61
CA LYS A 42 -7.60 3.63 21.28
C LYS A 42 -6.74 4.73 20.67
N ASP A 43 -5.52 4.40 20.24
CA ASP A 43 -4.55 5.40 19.83
C ASP A 43 -4.36 5.51 18.33
N TYR A 44 -4.79 4.52 17.56
CA TYR A 44 -4.58 4.50 16.13
C TYR A 44 -5.60 3.62 15.41
N LEU A 45 -5.66 3.82 14.08
CA LEU A 45 -6.37 2.97 13.15
C LEU A 45 -5.34 2.34 12.22
N GLN A 46 -5.43 1.04 11.99
CA GLN A 46 -4.54 0.37 11.05
C GLN A 46 -5.26 0.15 9.73
N PHE A 47 -4.63 0.59 8.66
CA PHE A 47 -5.18 0.46 7.31
C PHE A 47 -4.23 -0.34 6.43
N LEU A 48 -4.81 -1.19 5.58
CA LEU A 48 -4.10 -1.78 4.46
C LEU A 48 -4.42 -0.95 3.22
N PHE A 49 -3.37 -0.58 2.50
CA PHE A 49 -3.49 0.11 1.21
C PHE A 49 -2.95 -0.80 0.13
N ASP A 50 -3.79 -1.19 -0.81
CA ASP A 50 -3.34 -1.85 -2.02
C ASP A 50 -3.11 -0.79 -3.08
N ILE A 51 -1.88 -0.68 -3.57
CA ILE A 51 -1.51 0.37 -4.50
C ILE A 51 -0.83 -0.20 -5.74
N GLN A 52 -1.04 0.48 -6.86
CA GLN A 52 -0.32 0.23 -8.11
C GLN A 52 0.72 1.32 -8.28
N ILE A 53 1.93 0.93 -8.60
CA ILE A 53 3.06 1.85 -8.72
C ILE A 53 3.75 1.61 -10.07
N LYS A 54 4.15 2.69 -10.73
CA LYS A 54 4.78 2.60 -12.05
C LYS A 54 6.22 2.13 -12.00
N ASP A 55 7.00 2.58 -11.01
CA ASP A 55 8.40 2.18 -10.90
C ASP A 55 8.87 2.17 -9.45
N LEU A 56 10.02 1.53 -9.24
CA LEU A 56 10.60 1.36 -7.91
C LEU A 56 11.07 2.68 -7.31
N LYS A 57 11.49 3.63 -8.14
CA LYS A 57 11.93 4.93 -7.64
C LYS A 57 10.78 5.65 -6.95
N ASN A 58 9.61 5.65 -7.57
CA ASN A 58 8.42 6.26 -6.99
C ASN A 58 8.03 5.56 -5.68
N PHE A 59 8.14 4.23 -5.66
CA PHE A 59 7.86 3.47 -4.44
C PHE A 59 8.82 3.83 -3.31
N THR A 60 10.11 3.90 -3.61
CA THR A 60 11.13 4.26 -2.64
C THR A 60 10.90 5.67 -2.08
N ASN A 61 10.55 6.62 -2.96
CA ASN A 61 10.23 7.97 -2.54
C ASN A 61 9.00 8.00 -1.62
N LEU A 62 7.97 7.24 -1.95
CA LEU A 62 6.77 7.14 -1.14
C LEU A 62 7.09 6.61 0.27
N ILE A 63 7.85 5.53 0.35
CA ILE A 63 8.24 4.94 1.64
C ILE A 63 9.02 5.95 2.48
N SER A 64 9.96 6.67 1.85
CA SER A 64 10.74 7.71 2.53
C SER A 64 9.82 8.81 3.09
N GLN A 65 8.84 9.24 2.32
CA GLN A 65 7.92 10.30 2.75
C GLN A 65 6.99 9.82 3.87
N ILE A 66 6.58 8.55 3.85
CA ILE A 66 5.79 7.99 4.94
C ILE A 66 6.62 7.98 6.24
N LYS A 67 7.89 7.60 6.14
CA LYS A 67 8.81 7.63 7.28
C LYS A 67 8.96 9.06 7.85
N GLN A 68 9.05 10.05 6.96
CA GLN A 68 9.19 11.45 7.39
C GLN A 68 7.97 11.94 8.17
N GLN A 69 6.81 11.31 7.96
CA GLN A 69 5.60 11.65 8.72
C GLN A 69 5.56 10.95 10.08
N ASN A 70 6.58 10.17 10.42
CA ASN A 70 6.65 9.40 11.67
C ASN A 70 5.49 8.40 11.83
N LEU A 71 5.05 7.85 10.72
CA LEU A 71 3.98 6.84 10.73
C LEU A 71 4.59 5.45 10.75
N LYS A 72 4.05 4.59 11.60
CA LYS A 72 4.44 3.19 11.64
C LYS A 72 3.84 2.48 10.43
N PHE A 73 4.66 1.76 9.69
CA PHE A 73 4.18 1.06 8.49
C PHE A 73 4.96 -0.23 8.25
N LYS A 74 4.36 -1.09 7.43
CA LYS A 74 5.00 -2.32 6.96
C LYS A 74 4.64 -2.52 5.49
N VAL A 75 5.60 -3.01 4.72
CA VAL A 75 5.33 -3.49 3.36
C VAL A 75 4.95 -4.95 3.48
N ILE A 76 3.67 -5.26 3.27
CA ILE A 76 3.15 -6.62 3.39
C ILE A 76 3.47 -7.43 2.15
N ARG A 77 3.24 -6.85 0.98
CA ARG A 77 3.52 -7.48 -0.31
C ARG A 77 4.00 -6.45 -1.30
N HIS A 78 4.90 -6.89 -2.17
CA HIS A 78 5.36 -6.06 -3.27
C HIS A 78 5.62 -6.98 -4.45
N LYS A 79 4.81 -6.91 -5.51
CA LYS A 79 4.89 -7.80 -6.65
C LYS A 79 4.78 -7.03 -7.95
N LYS A 80 5.52 -7.49 -8.95
CA LYS A 80 5.27 -7.06 -10.32
C LYS A 80 3.92 -7.59 -10.75
N LYS A 81 3.13 -6.74 -11.38
CA LYS A 81 1.79 -7.10 -11.85
C LYS A 81 1.80 -8.39 -12.68
N LYS A 82 2.81 -8.56 -13.53
CA LYS A 82 3.00 -9.74 -14.36
C LYS A 82 3.05 -11.02 -13.53
N TYR A 83 3.82 -11.02 -12.46
CA TYR A 83 3.95 -12.20 -11.60
C TYR A 83 2.67 -12.51 -10.84
N ALA A 84 1.97 -11.47 -10.39
CA ALA A 84 0.72 -11.66 -9.69
C ALA A 84 -0.30 -12.36 -10.59
N PHE A 85 -0.36 -11.99 -11.87
CA PHE A 85 -1.25 -12.62 -12.84
C PHE A 85 -0.87 -14.09 -13.06
N ILE A 86 0.40 -14.37 -13.28
CA ILE A 86 0.89 -15.74 -13.49
C ILE A 86 0.58 -16.62 -12.29
N GLN A 87 0.83 -16.13 -11.09
CA GLN A 87 0.55 -16.88 -9.87
C GLN A 87 -0.94 -17.20 -9.72
N ARG A 88 -1.80 -16.27 -10.11
CA ARG A 88 -3.24 -16.48 -10.07
C ARG A 88 -3.66 -17.57 -11.04
N VAL A 89 -3.11 -17.57 -12.24
CA VAL A 89 -3.39 -18.62 -13.25
C VAL A 89 -2.93 -19.97 -12.74
N LEU A 90 -1.71 -20.06 -12.24
CA LEU A 90 -1.15 -21.32 -11.70
C LEU A 90 -1.98 -21.84 -10.53
N LYS A 91 -2.45 -20.96 -9.67
CA LYS A 91 -3.27 -21.33 -8.53
C LYS A 91 -4.60 -21.97 -9.00
N ASN A 92 -5.19 -21.44 -10.06
CA ASN A 92 -6.40 -21.99 -10.62
C ASN A 92 -6.18 -23.39 -11.21
N PHE A 93 -5.06 -23.62 -11.85
CA PHE A 93 -4.69 -24.94 -12.35
C PHE A 93 -4.54 -25.96 -11.23
N LYS A 94 -3.97 -25.57 -10.12
CA LYS A 94 -3.77 -26.48 -8.98
C LYS A 94 -5.05 -26.91 -8.30
N ARG A 95 -6.13 -26.18 -8.51
CA ARG A 95 -7.43 -26.52 -7.93
C ARG A 95 -8.14 -27.64 -8.65
N ASN A 96 -7.72 -27.93 -9.85
CA ASN A 96 -8.29 -28.99 -10.66
C ASN A 96 -7.44 -30.25 -10.53
#